data_ba9906ff658c9367a0ccd299fb02c4ab
#
_entry.id   ba9906ff658c9367a0ccd299fb02c4ab
#
_cell.length_a   1.000
_cell.length_b   1.000
_cell.length_c   1.000
_cell.angle_alpha   90.00
_cell.angle_beta   90.00
_cell.angle_gamma   90.00
#
_symmetry.space_group_name_H-M   'P 1'
#
loop_
_entity.id
_entity.type
_entity.pdbx_description
1 polymer ?
#
loop_
_entity_poly.entity_id
_entity_poly.type
_entity_poly.pdbx_seq_one_letter_code
_entity_poly.pdbx_strand_id
1 'polypeptide(L)' 'MSIAELYAWAVENDAEDYPVEIQHADEGGYYSGTRDLEQSDIVIESRTYGPVVVL' A
#
# COMPACT_ATOMS: atom_id res chain seq x y z
N MET A 1 7.38 -5.79 6.85
CA MET A 1 8.07 -5.41 5.58
C MET A 1 8.85 -4.13 5.80
N SER A 2 10.10 -4.12 5.40
CA SER A 2 10.91 -2.91 5.49
C SER A 2 10.65 -2.01 4.30
N ILE A 3 11.15 -0.78 4.38
CA ILE A 3 11.02 0.13 3.25
C ILE A 3 11.75 -0.42 2.03
N ALA A 4 12.89 -1.05 2.25
CA ALA A 4 13.63 -1.64 1.14
C ALA A 4 12.84 -2.76 0.49
N GLU A 5 12.15 -3.55 1.28
CA GLU A 5 11.32 -4.63 0.75
C GLU A 5 10.14 -4.08 -0.04
N LEU A 6 9.53 -3.02 0.47
CA LEU A 6 8.42 -2.38 -0.24
C LEU A 6 8.90 -1.80 -1.56
N TYR A 7 10.06 -1.17 -1.56
CA TYR A 7 10.62 -0.62 -2.79
C TYR A 7 10.90 -1.73 -3.80
N ALA A 8 11.48 -2.84 -3.34
CA ALA A 8 11.76 -3.95 -4.23
C ALA A 8 10.48 -4.52 -4.84
N TRP A 9 9.43 -4.61 -4.03
CA TRP A 9 8.14 -5.05 -4.54
C TRP A 9 7.64 -4.09 -5.63
N ALA A 10 7.78 -2.79 -5.38
CA ALA A 10 7.31 -1.79 -6.33
C ALA A 10 8.07 -1.88 -7.65
N VAL A 11 9.37 -2.09 -7.58
CA VAL A 11 10.17 -2.21 -8.79
C VAL A 11 9.76 -3.44 -9.58
N GLU A 12 9.52 -4.55 -8.88
CA GLU A 12 9.10 -5.78 -9.56
C GLU A 12 7.76 -5.63 -10.25
N ASN A 13 6.94 -4.73 -9.75
CA ASN A 13 5.60 -4.52 -10.31
C ASN A 13 5.52 -3.27 -11.16
N ASP A 14 6.66 -2.66 -11.47
CA ASP A 14 6.73 -1.42 -12.25
C ASP A 14 5.89 -0.33 -11.62
N ALA A 15 5.86 -0.28 -10.31
CA ALA A 15 4.98 0.63 -9.58
C ALA A 15 5.78 1.60 -8.72
N GLU A 16 7.09 1.72 -8.94
CA GLU A 16 7.90 2.54 -8.05
C GLU A 16 7.58 4.02 -8.16
N ASP A 17 6.93 4.43 -9.25
CA ASP A 17 6.55 5.83 -9.42
C ASP A 17 5.10 6.11 -9.09
N TYR A 18 4.36 5.12 -8.63
CA TYR A 18 2.96 5.30 -8.33
C TYR A 18 2.80 5.97 -6.97
N PRO A 19 1.80 6.83 -6.82
CA PRO A 19 1.49 7.34 -5.49
C PRO A 19 1.06 6.23 -4.56
N VAL A 20 1.29 6.44 -3.29
CA VAL A 20 0.91 5.47 -2.26
C VAL A 20 -0.24 6.04 -1.47
N GLU A 21 -1.29 5.25 -1.32
CA GLU A 21 -2.47 5.63 -0.54
C GLU A 21 -2.64 4.66 0.61
N ILE A 22 -3.17 5.16 1.69
CA ILE A 22 -3.47 4.34 2.85
C ILE A 22 -4.96 4.16 2.90
N GLN A 23 -5.39 2.91 2.97
CA GLN A 23 -6.78 2.61 3.15
C GLN A 23 -7.03 2.45 4.63
N HIS A 24 -7.93 3.24 5.17
CA HIS A 24 -8.21 3.08 6.57
C HIS A 24 -9.63 2.66 6.79
N ALA A 25 -9.79 1.92 7.85
CA ALA A 25 -11.09 1.50 8.28
C ALA A 25 -11.71 2.65 8.98
N ASP A 26 -12.87 3.00 8.57
CA ASP A 26 -13.44 4.17 9.16
C ASP A 26 -14.73 3.91 9.82
N GLU A 27 -15.22 2.79 9.96
CA GLU A 27 -16.43 2.59 10.68
C GLU A 27 -16.19 2.54 12.13
N GLY A 28 -15.59 3.53 12.66
CA GLY A 28 -15.39 3.62 14.04
C GLY A 28 -14.51 2.55 14.60
N GLY A 29 -13.95 1.83 13.74
CA GLY A 29 -13.02 0.84 14.19
C GLY A 29 -11.82 1.56 14.63
N TYR A 30 -11.31 1.24 15.73
CA TYR A 30 -10.06 1.75 16.05
C TYR A 30 -9.10 0.67 16.33
N TYR A 31 -7.86 0.94 16.01
CA TYR A 31 -6.80 0.02 16.24
C TYR A 31 -6.05 0.45 17.42
N SER A 32 -5.71 -0.47 18.24
CA SER A 32 -4.85 -0.16 19.32
C SER A 32 -3.55 -0.89 19.11
N GLY A 33 -2.91 -0.68 18.04
CA GLY A 33 -1.64 -1.34 17.81
C GLY A 33 -1.26 -1.26 16.36
N THR A 34 -0.15 -1.86 16.02
CA THR A 34 0.36 -1.87 14.67
C THR A 34 0.69 -3.30 14.29
N ARG A 35 0.75 -3.54 13.00
CA ARG A 35 1.22 -4.81 12.51
C ARG A 35 2.08 -4.58 11.29
N ASP A 36 2.90 -5.57 10.98
CA ASP A 36 3.73 -5.50 9.81
C ASP A 36 2.90 -5.55 8.54
N LEU A 37 3.34 -4.80 7.57
CA LEU A 37 2.79 -4.86 6.25
C LEU A 37 3.31 -6.09 5.53
N GLU A 38 2.45 -6.80 4.85
CA GLU A 38 2.83 -7.96 4.06
C GLU A 38 2.45 -7.72 2.61
N GLN A 39 3.07 -8.48 1.71
CA GLN A 39 2.79 -8.29 0.30
C GLN A 39 1.32 -8.48 -0.04
N SER A 40 0.64 -9.36 0.66
CA SER A 40 -0.77 -9.58 0.42
C SER A 40 -1.64 -8.40 0.81
N ASP A 41 -1.08 -7.45 1.55
CA ASP A 41 -1.81 -6.25 1.93
C ASP A 41 -1.72 -5.15 0.88
N ILE A 42 -0.90 -5.33 -0.14
CA ILE A 42 -0.60 -4.28 -1.10
C ILE A 42 -1.40 -4.54 -2.35
N VAL A 43 -2.13 -3.52 -2.79
CA VAL A 43 -2.98 -3.64 -3.97
C VAL A 43 -2.68 -2.47 -4.90
N ILE A 44 -2.70 -2.72 -6.19
CA ILE A 44 -2.61 -1.66 -7.19
C ILE A 44 -4.01 -1.42 -7.70
N GLU A 45 -4.48 -0.18 -7.59
CA GLU A 45 -5.81 0.18 -8.04
C GLU A 45 -5.74 1.34 -9.01
N SER A 46 -6.78 1.45 -9.81
CA SER A 46 -6.88 2.54 -10.78
C SER A 46 -7.68 3.68 -10.19
N ARG A 47 -7.22 4.88 -10.46
CA ARG A 47 -7.94 6.10 -10.11
C ARG A 47 -8.13 6.90 -11.38
N THR A 48 -8.92 7.97 -11.31
CA THR A 48 -9.11 8.81 -12.47
C THR A 48 -7.81 9.46 -12.92
N TYR A 49 -6.90 9.65 -11.99
CA TYR A 49 -5.62 10.27 -12.29
C TYR A 49 -4.51 9.25 -12.55
N GLY A 50 -4.81 7.97 -12.54
CA GLY A 50 -3.83 6.96 -12.84
C GLY A 50 -3.79 5.87 -11.79
N PRO A 51 -2.85 4.95 -11.90
CA PRO A 51 -2.75 3.87 -10.93
C PRO A 51 -2.10 4.33 -9.64
N VAL A 52 -2.49 3.70 -8.55
CA VAL A 52 -1.93 3.98 -7.24
C VAL A 52 -1.67 2.68 -6.52
N VAL A 53 -0.78 2.74 -5.56
CA VAL A 53 -0.51 1.61 -4.66
C VAL A 53 -1.27 1.86 -3.37
N VAL A 54 -2.08 0.91 -2.97
CA VAL A 54 -2.89 1.03 -1.76
C VAL A 54 -2.38 0.06 -0.72
N LEU A 55 -2.11 0.58 0.46
CA LEU A 55 -1.62 -0.23 1.58
C LEU A 55 -2.72 -0.56 2.56
#